data_cee31f7bcd7df7f82ffea3cdbbcf2091
#
_entry.id   cee31f7bcd7df7f82ffea3cdbbcf2091
#
_cell.length_a   1.000
_cell.length_b   1.000
_cell.length_c   1.000
_cell.angle_alpha   90.00
_cell.angle_beta   90.00
_cell.angle_gamma   90.00
#
_symmetry.space_group_name_H-M   'P 1'
#
loop_
_entity.id
_entity.type
_entity.pdbx_description
1 polymer ?
#
loop_
_entity_poly.entity_id
_entity_poly.type
_entity_poly.pdbx_seq_one_letter_code
_entity_poly.pdbx_strand_id
1 'polypeptide(L)'
;MNIASFLIPRSMVTYLYDDCSVRQALEKMKYHGRKAVPVITRENQYMGTLSDGDLLRYLTDYMKNSEKNKKTVDFRDFESVFVREFLCKGNNPPVRIGTSYFELVERAIEQNFIPVIDDRDSFIGIVTRKSVIRQLSADLKRVQFENLFEDHQDINCIVLNSQ
;
A
#
# COMPACT_ATOMS: atom_id res chain seq x y z
N MET A 1 -13.31 -5.50 14.21
CA MET A 1 -12.98 -4.21 13.54
C MET A 1 -12.95 -4.48 12.04
N ASN A 2 -13.55 -3.61 11.22
CA ASN A 2 -13.71 -3.82 9.77
C ASN A 2 -12.63 -3.02 9.00
N ILE A 3 -12.06 -3.61 7.96
CA ILE A 3 -11.10 -2.98 7.02
C ILE A 3 -11.63 -1.64 6.45
N ALA A 4 -12.94 -1.54 6.26
CA ALA A 4 -13.57 -0.34 5.71
C ALA A 4 -13.25 0.95 6.49
N SER A 5 -12.96 0.86 7.79
CA SER A 5 -12.59 2.01 8.63
C SER A 5 -11.18 2.56 8.33
N PHE A 6 -10.33 1.78 7.66
CA PHE A 6 -8.96 2.16 7.27
C PHE A 6 -8.82 2.41 5.77
N LEU A 7 -9.83 2.06 4.99
CA LEU A 7 -9.78 2.10 3.54
C LEU A 7 -9.72 3.54 3.03
N ILE A 8 -8.69 3.84 2.28
CA ILE A 8 -8.64 5.00 1.41
C ILE A 8 -9.26 4.55 0.08
N PRO A 9 -10.43 5.06 -0.30
CA PRO A 9 -11.12 4.59 -1.51
C PRO A 9 -10.32 4.94 -2.77
N ARG A 10 -10.50 4.14 -3.82
CA ARG A 10 -9.81 4.32 -5.11
C ARG A 10 -9.87 5.74 -5.65
N SER A 11 -10.99 6.44 -5.46
CA SER A 11 -11.16 7.83 -5.92
C SER A 11 -10.17 8.82 -5.30
N MET A 12 -9.60 8.48 -4.14
CA MET A 12 -8.60 9.29 -3.42
C MET A 12 -7.17 8.76 -3.57
N VAL A 13 -6.98 7.64 -4.28
CA VAL A 13 -5.69 6.99 -4.48
C VAL A 13 -5.09 7.38 -5.82
N THR A 14 -3.81 7.76 -5.83
CA THR A 14 -3.04 7.85 -7.07
C THR A 14 -2.70 6.44 -7.54
N TYR A 15 -3.15 6.04 -8.72
CA TYR A 15 -2.87 4.75 -9.34
C TYR A 15 -2.50 4.95 -10.81
N LEU A 16 -1.94 3.93 -11.44
CA LEU A 16 -1.64 3.87 -12.87
C LEU A 16 -2.49 2.80 -13.55
N TYR A 17 -2.78 3.00 -14.82
CA TYR A 17 -3.22 1.91 -15.68
C TYR A 17 -2.02 1.12 -16.20
N ASP A 18 -2.18 -0.16 -16.40
CA ASP A 18 -1.13 -1.07 -16.90
C ASP A 18 -0.67 -0.73 -18.31
N ASP A 19 -1.52 -0.07 -19.09
CA ASP A 19 -1.27 0.41 -20.45
C ASP A 19 -0.69 1.84 -20.51
N CYS A 20 -0.37 2.45 -19.36
CA CYS A 20 0.33 3.73 -19.39
C CYS A 20 1.83 3.54 -19.72
N SER A 21 2.40 4.52 -20.43
CA SER A 21 3.83 4.49 -20.78
C SER A 21 4.71 4.77 -19.56
N VAL A 22 5.98 4.36 -19.64
CA VAL A 22 7.00 4.68 -18.62
C VAL A 22 7.08 6.19 -18.39
N ARG A 23 7.03 6.99 -19.46
CA ARG A 23 7.02 8.45 -19.36
C ARG A 23 5.82 8.97 -18.55
N GLN A 24 4.61 8.51 -18.87
CA GLN A 24 3.40 8.90 -18.15
C GLN A 24 3.44 8.47 -16.67
N ALA A 25 4.00 7.29 -16.39
CA ALA A 25 4.17 6.81 -15.03
C ALA A 25 5.11 7.73 -14.23
N LEU A 26 6.27 8.06 -14.78
CA LEU A 26 7.24 8.99 -14.17
C LEU A 26 6.63 10.36 -13.90
N GLU A 27 5.95 10.94 -14.88
CA GLU A 27 5.30 12.25 -14.76
C GLU A 27 4.21 12.23 -13.66
N LYS A 28 3.35 11.21 -13.63
CA LYS A 28 2.26 11.09 -12.65
C LYS A 28 2.78 10.86 -11.24
N MET A 29 3.75 9.96 -11.06
CA MET A 29 4.35 9.69 -9.76
C MET A 29 5.07 10.93 -9.21
N LYS A 30 5.83 11.63 -10.05
CA LYS A 30 6.50 12.88 -9.70
C LYS A 30 5.51 13.97 -9.31
N TYR A 31 4.46 14.18 -10.12
CA TYR A 31 3.45 15.21 -9.86
C TYR A 31 2.74 15.02 -8.52
N HIS A 32 2.39 13.77 -8.17
CA HIS A 32 1.73 13.43 -6.90
C HIS A 32 2.70 13.16 -5.74
N GLY A 33 4.01 13.23 -5.96
CA GLY A 33 5.03 12.95 -4.94
C GLY A 33 4.95 11.53 -4.37
N ARG A 34 4.59 10.53 -5.21
CA ARG A 34 4.42 9.14 -4.79
C ARG A 34 5.64 8.30 -5.13
N LYS A 35 6.15 7.56 -4.14
CA LYS A 35 7.28 6.62 -4.32
C LYS A 35 6.84 5.23 -4.79
N ALA A 36 5.58 4.93 -4.62
CA ALA A 36 4.97 3.68 -5.08
C ALA A 36 3.47 3.91 -5.29
N VAL A 37 2.91 3.29 -6.33
CA VAL A 37 1.51 3.41 -6.72
C VAL A 37 0.94 2.07 -7.17
N PRO A 38 -0.34 1.78 -6.89
CA PRO A 38 -1.02 0.63 -7.47
C PRO A 38 -1.11 0.74 -8.99
N VAL A 39 -0.98 -0.38 -9.67
CA VAL A 39 -1.23 -0.53 -11.11
C VAL A 39 -2.47 -1.40 -11.30
N ILE A 40 -3.41 -0.93 -12.10
CA ILE A 40 -4.68 -1.60 -12.37
C ILE A 40 -4.92 -1.71 -13.88
N THR A 41 -5.75 -2.67 -14.28
CA THR A 41 -6.24 -2.75 -15.67
C THR A 41 -7.38 -1.76 -15.92
N ARG A 42 -7.79 -1.61 -17.19
CA ARG A 42 -8.97 -0.81 -17.55
C ARG A 42 -10.27 -1.40 -16.99
N GLU A 43 -10.29 -2.71 -16.74
CA GLU A 43 -11.38 -3.44 -16.09
C GLU A 43 -11.32 -3.35 -14.56
N ASN A 44 -10.43 -2.50 -14.03
CA ASN A 44 -10.27 -2.25 -12.60
C ASN A 44 -9.66 -3.41 -11.79
N GLN A 45 -8.96 -4.33 -12.41
CA GLN A 45 -8.26 -5.41 -11.72
C GLN A 45 -6.89 -4.92 -11.23
N TYR A 46 -6.53 -5.30 -10.01
CA TYR A 46 -5.20 -5.00 -9.47
C TYR A 46 -4.14 -5.89 -10.12
N MET A 47 -3.07 -5.27 -10.65
CA MET A 47 -1.97 -5.96 -11.34
C MET A 47 -0.70 -6.06 -10.50
N GLY A 48 -0.48 -5.11 -9.62
CA GLY A 48 0.74 -5.00 -8.83
C GLY A 48 1.00 -3.56 -8.38
N THR A 49 2.16 -3.34 -7.81
CA THR A 49 2.64 -2.01 -7.40
C THR A 49 3.87 -1.63 -8.19
N LEU A 50 3.89 -0.42 -8.73
CA LEU A 50 5.07 0.19 -9.34
C LEU A 50 5.73 1.13 -8.34
N SER A 51 7.02 0.93 -8.09
CA SER A 51 7.83 1.79 -7.21
C SER A 51 8.89 2.57 -7.99
N ASP A 52 9.44 3.63 -7.37
CA ASP A 52 10.60 4.37 -7.88
C ASP A 52 11.79 3.41 -8.14
N GLY A 53 11.98 2.41 -7.27
CA GLY A 53 13.02 1.40 -7.44
C GLY A 53 12.83 0.53 -8.66
N ASP A 54 11.59 0.17 -9.01
CA ASP A 54 11.29 -0.60 -10.22
C ASP A 54 11.58 0.22 -11.48
N LEU A 55 11.16 1.49 -11.47
CA LEU A 55 11.46 2.42 -12.56
C LEU A 55 12.97 2.64 -12.73
N LEU A 56 13.69 2.87 -11.63
CA LEU A 56 15.14 3.05 -11.67
C LEU A 56 15.85 1.81 -12.22
N ARG A 57 15.43 0.62 -11.79
CA ARG A 57 15.99 -0.65 -12.29
C ARG A 57 15.73 -0.79 -13.78
N TYR A 58 14.51 -0.58 -14.22
CA TYR A 58 14.15 -0.63 -15.63
C TYR A 58 14.99 0.34 -16.45
N LEU A 59 15.11 1.62 -16.05
CA LEU A 59 15.89 2.64 -16.75
C LEU A 59 17.37 2.28 -16.81
N THR A 60 17.93 1.76 -15.71
CA THR A 60 19.34 1.33 -15.66
C THR A 60 19.61 0.17 -16.61
N ASP A 61 18.74 -0.81 -16.67
CA ASP A 61 18.88 -1.96 -17.57
C ASP A 61 18.70 -1.54 -19.03
N TYR A 62 17.79 -0.63 -19.31
CA TYR A 62 17.60 -0.05 -20.64
C TYR A 62 18.86 0.68 -21.11
N MET A 63 19.47 1.53 -20.26
CA MET A 63 20.68 2.26 -20.57
C MET A 63 21.85 1.32 -20.86
N LYS A 64 22.09 0.31 -20.01
CA LYS A 64 23.14 -0.71 -20.22
C LYS A 64 22.99 -1.45 -21.56
N ASN A 65 21.75 -1.80 -21.91
CA ASN A 65 21.47 -2.47 -23.18
C ASN A 65 21.70 -1.52 -24.39
N SER A 66 21.38 -0.24 -24.24
CA SER A 66 21.60 0.77 -25.28
C SER A 66 23.06 1.02 -25.49
N GLU A 67 23.90 1.09 -24.46
CA GLU A 67 25.36 1.20 -24.57
C GLU A 67 25.97 0.03 -25.33
N LYS A 68 25.56 -1.22 -25.02
CA LYS A 68 26.01 -2.41 -25.75
C LYS A 68 25.69 -2.35 -27.25
N ASN A 69 24.55 -1.77 -27.60
CA ASN A 69 24.05 -1.65 -28.95
C ASN A 69 24.47 -0.33 -29.63
N LYS A 70 25.28 0.51 -28.98
CA LYS A 70 25.69 1.84 -29.44
C LYS A 70 24.50 2.73 -29.85
N LYS A 71 23.36 2.58 -29.16
CA LYS A 71 22.15 3.37 -29.41
C LYS A 71 22.12 4.58 -28.46
N THR A 72 21.86 5.75 -29.01
CA THR A 72 21.61 6.97 -28.22
C THR A 72 20.23 6.80 -27.53
N VAL A 73 20.16 7.04 -26.22
CA VAL A 73 18.92 6.99 -25.45
C VAL A 73 18.23 8.35 -25.54
N ASP A 74 17.00 8.36 -26.03
CA ASP A 74 16.11 9.53 -26.03
C ASP A 74 14.95 9.29 -25.02
N PHE A 75 14.51 10.35 -24.36
CA PHE A 75 13.35 10.29 -23.46
C PHE A 75 12.06 9.85 -24.17
N ARG A 76 11.97 10.05 -25.48
CA ARG A 76 10.88 9.55 -26.34
C ARG A 76 10.82 8.03 -26.42
N ASP A 77 11.95 7.33 -26.20
CA ASP A 77 11.98 5.86 -26.19
C ASP A 77 11.04 5.30 -25.12
N PHE A 78 10.80 6.05 -24.03
CA PHE A 78 9.92 5.68 -22.93
C PHE A 78 8.43 5.97 -23.16
N GLU A 79 8.06 6.54 -24.28
CA GLU A 79 6.67 6.73 -24.70
C GLU A 79 6.06 5.45 -25.29
N SER A 80 6.88 4.55 -25.82
CA SER A 80 6.47 3.32 -26.47
C SER A 80 6.52 2.08 -25.59
N VAL A 81 7.04 2.21 -24.35
CA VAL A 81 7.13 1.11 -23.39
C VAL A 81 6.04 1.27 -22.33
N PHE A 82 5.27 0.21 -22.11
CA PHE A 82 4.17 0.22 -21.17
C PHE A 82 4.57 -0.38 -19.83
N VAL A 83 3.96 0.11 -18.75
CA VAL A 83 4.20 -0.34 -17.36
C VAL A 83 4.03 -1.86 -17.23
N ARG A 84 3.03 -2.45 -17.88
CA ARG A 84 2.76 -3.90 -17.85
C ARG A 84 3.92 -4.78 -18.34
N GLU A 85 4.86 -4.22 -19.12
CA GLU A 85 5.96 -4.99 -19.72
C GLU A 85 7.06 -5.32 -18.70
N PHE A 86 7.21 -4.52 -17.66
CA PHE A 86 8.25 -4.71 -16.64
C PHE A 86 7.70 -4.75 -15.21
N LEU A 87 6.39 -4.60 -15.03
CA LEU A 87 5.76 -4.68 -13.73
C LEU A 87 5.96 -6.08 -13.12
N CYS A 88 6.53 -6.13 -11.93
CA CYS A 88 6.66 -7.38 -11.18
C CYS A 88 5.29 -7.80 -10.64
N LYS A 89 4.67 -8.77 -11.31
CA LYS A 89 3.39 -9.34 -10.87
C LYS A 89 3.56 -10.05 -9.54
N GLY A 90 2.62 -9.81 -8.61
CA GLY A 90 2.66 -10.39 -7.26
C GLY A 90 3.50 -9.62 -6.26
N ASN A 91 4.20 -8.56 -6.68
CA ASN A 91 4.79 -7.62 -5.75
C ASN A 91 3.67 -6.82 -5.05
N ASN A 92 3.71 -6.77 -3.71
CA ASN A 92 2.70 -6.10 -2.89
C ASN A 92 1.29 -6.71 -3.06
N PRO A 93 1.07 -8.00 -2.68
CA PRO A 93 -0.17 -8.71 -2.91
C PRO A 93 -1.36 -8.02 -2.22
N PRO A 94 -2.54 -7.98 -2.86
CA PRO A 94 -3.73 -7.37 -2.30
C PRO A 94 -4.36 -8.24 -1.22
N VAL A 95 -5.22 -7.62 -0.40
CA VAL A 95 -6.14 -8.31 0.51
C VAL A 95 -7.58 -8.09 0.07
N ARG A 96 -8.48 -8.98 0.50
CA ARG A 96 -9.92 -8.82 0.28
C ARG A 96 -10.52 -7.89 1.35
N ILE A 97 -11.63 -7.25 1.02
CA ILE A 97 -12.35 -6.33 1.92
C ILE A 97 -12.75 -6.99 3.24
N GLY A 98 -12.94 -8.31 3.25
CA GLY A 98 -13.28 -9.10 4.45
C GLY A 98 -12.08 -9.55 5.30
N THR A 99 -10.85 -9.19 4.92
CA THR A 99 -9.63 -9.57 5.64
C THR A 99 -9.64 -9.09 7.09
N SER A 100 -9.10 -9.91 8.00
CA SER A 100 -9.03 -9.59 9.43
C SER A 100 -8.04 -8.44 9.71
N TYR A 101 -8.27 -7.75 10.84
CA TYR A 101 -7.33 -6.71 11.30
C TYR A 101 -5.94 -7.29 11.59
N PHE A 102 -5.86 -8.49 12.13
CA PHE A 102 -4.60 -9.16 12.43
C PHE A 102 -3.76 -9.35 11.14
N GLU A 103 -4.37 -9.84 10.07
CA GLU A 103 -3.70 -9.99 8.78
C GLU A 103 -3.24 -8.64 8.21
N LEU A 104 -4.02 -7.55 8.42
CA LEU A 104 -3.57 -6.22 8.03
C LEU A 104 -2.32 -5.77 8.77
N VAL A 105 -2.21 -6.08 10.08
CA VAL A 105 -1.02 -5.78 10.87
C VAL A 105 0.19 -6.54 10.31
N GLU A 106 0.05 -7.84 10.05
CA GLU A 106 1.12 -8.64 9.45
C GLU A 106 1.55 -8.11 8.08
N ARG A 107 0.60 -7.77 7.21
CA ARG A 107 0.90 -7.17 5.91
C ARG A 107 1.59 -5.81 6.03
N ALA A 108 1.22 -5.00 7.01
CA ALA A 108 1.81 -3.69 7.24
C ALA A 108 3.28 -3.75 7.69
N ILE A 109 3.77 -4.88 8.19
CA ILE A 109 5.19 -5.09 8.49
C ILE A 109 6.02 -5.00 7.19
N GLU A 110 5.56 -5.66 6.13
CA GLU A 110 6.29 -5.77 4.87
C GLU A 110 5.90 -4.69 3.85
N GLN A 111 4.63 -4.23 3.86
CA GLN A 111 4.05 -3.37 2.83
C GLN A 111 3.83 -1.95 3.37
N ASN A 112 4.25 -0.92 2.63
CA ASN A 112 3.99 0.49 2.97
C ASN A 112 2.51 0.86 2.84
N PHE A 113 1.83 0.22 1.90
CA PHE A 113 0.38 0.23 1.75
C PHE A 113 -0.07 -1.15 1.27
N ILE A 114 -1.30 -1.49 1.60
CA ILE A 114 -1.91 -2.78 1.30
C ILE A 114 -3.03 -2.51 0.30
N PRO A 115 -2.94 -3.00 -0.94
CA PRO A 115 -4.03 -2.90 -1.91
C PRO A 115 -5.23 -3.71 -1.43
N VAL A 116 -6.43 -3.19 -1.65
CA VAL A 116 -7.68 -3.86 -1.26
C VAL A 116 -8.53 -4.11 -2.49
N ILE A 117 -9.00 -5.34 -2.63
CA ILE A 117 -9.91 -5.79 -3.68
C ILE A 117 -11.24 -6.26 -3.08
N ASP A 118 -12.29 -6.20 -3.89
CA ASP A 118 -13.59 -6.76 -3.56
C ASP A 118 -13.69 -8.27 -3.92
N ASP A 119 -14.89 -8.83 -3.78
CA ASP A 119 -15.15 -10.24 -4.08
C ASP A 119 -15.11 -10.57 -5.58
N ARG A 120 -15.08 -9.54 -6.43
CA ARG A 120 -14.95 -9.65 -7.90
C ARG A 120 -13.54 -9.37 -8.39
N ASP A 121 -12.56 -9.34 -7.48
CA ASP A 121 -11.16 -8.98 -7.74
C ASP A 121 -10.96 -7.53 -8.24
N SER A 122 -11.96 -6.66 -8.07
CA SER A 122 -11.85 -5.25 -8.45
C SER A 122 -11.09 -4.46 -7.38
N PHE A 123 -10.18 -3.60 -7.81
CA PHE A 123 -9.44 -2.70 -6.93
C PHE A 123 -10.35 -1.61 -6.35
N ILE A 124 -10.53 -1.60 -5.04
CA ILE A 124 -11.41 -0.65 -4.34
C ILE A 124 -10.67 0.44 -3.57
N GLY A 125 -9.37 0.25 -3.31
CA GLY A 125 -8.56 1.24 -2.60
C GLY A 125 -7.34 0.64 -1.92
N ILE A 126 -6.79 1.36 -0.96
CA ILE A 126 -5.63 0.93 -0.18
C ILE A 126 -5.85 1.14 1.32
N VAL A 127 -5.15 0.34 2.11
CA VAL A 127 -4.91 0.60 3.54
C VAL A 127 -3.43 0.97 3.71
N THR A 128 -3.13 2.05 4.41
CA THR A 128 -1.73 2.46 4.61
C THR A 128 -1.15 1.85 5.89
N ARG A 129 0.15 1.52 5.89
CA ARG A 129 0.89 1.15 7.10
C ARG A 129 0.66 2.15 8.24
N LYS A 130 0.66 3.44 7.93
CA LYS A 130 0.43 4.51 8.91
C LYS A 130 -0.93 4.40 9.59
N SER A 131 -2.00 4.09 8.85
CA SER A 131 -3.34 3.94 9.43
C SER A 131 -3.41 2.72 10.35
N VAL A 132 -2.80 1.60 9.97
CA VAL A 132 -2.72 0.38 10.79
C VAL A 132 -1.97 0.63 12.09
N ILE A 133 -0.77 1.25 12.03
CA ILE A 133 0.04 1.54 13.22
C ILE A 133 -0.69 2.53 14.15
N ARG A 134 -1.36 3.54 13.59
CA ARG A 134 -2.11 4.52 14.39
C ARG A 134 -3.24 3.84 15.18
N GLN A 135 -3.95 2.92 14.55
CA GLN A 135 -5.00 2.17 15.22
C GLN A 135 -4.44 1.25 16.31
N LEU A 136 -3.38 0.51 16.01
CA LEU A 136 -2.72 -0.35 16.99
C LEU A 136 -2.27 0.45 18.23
N SER A 137 -1.72 1.63 18.02
CA SER A 137 -1.34 2.54 19.12
C SER A 137 -2.55 3.00 19.95
N ALA A 138 -3.69 3.27 19.30
CA ALA A 138 -4.92 3.65 19.99
C ALA A 138 -5.49 2.50 20.82
N ASP A 139 -5.48 1.29 20.27
CA ASP A 139 -5.96 0.08 20.98
C ASP A 139 -5.10 -0.24 22.20
N LEU A 140 -3.78 -0.14 22.09
CA LEU A 140 -2.85 -0.33 23.20
C LEU A 140 -3.09 0.68 24.34
N LYS A 141 -3.30 1.94 24.01
CA LYS A 141 -3.62 2.97 25.02
C LYS A 141 -4.94 2.65 25.73
N ARG A 142 -5.96 2.18 25.01
CA ARG A 142 -7.24 1.83 25.62
C ARG A 142 -7.10 0.68 26.61
N VAL A 143 -6.38 -0.39 26.24
CA VAL A 143 -6.11 -1.52 27.14
C VAL A 143 -5.35 -1.09 28.39
N GLN A 144 -4.36 -0.21 28.25
CA GLN A 144 -3.63 0.34 29.42
C GLN A 144 -4.55 1.13 30.36
N PHE A 145 -5.47 1.92 29.80
CA PHE A 145 -6.45 2.65 30.60
C PHE A 145 -7.42 1.70 31.34
N GLU A 146 -7.95 0.72 30.64
CA GLU A 146 -8.86 -0.27 31.23
C GLU A 146 -8.21 -1.01 32.42
N ASN A 147 -6.96 -1.48 32.28
CA ASN A 147 -6.21 -2.15 33.35
C ASN A 147 -5.97 -1.22 34.56
N LEU A 148 -5.72 0.07 34.37
CA LEU A 148 -5.56 1.04 35.47
C LEU A 148 -6.86 1.23 36.26
N PHE A 149 -8.01 1.12 35.65
CA PHE A 149 -9.31 1.23 36.35
C PHE A 149 -9.69 -0.05 37.09
N GLU A 150 -9.33 -1.24 36.57
CA GLU A 150 -9.56 -2.52 37.29
C GLU A 150 -8.72 -2.60 38.56
N ASP A 151 -7.44 -2.23 38.52
CA ASP A 151 -6.56 -2.18 39.70
C ASP A 151 -7.08 -1.24 40.79
N HIS A 152 -7.77 -0.15 40.43
CA HIS A 152 -8.38 0.77 41.40
C HIS A 152 -9.69 0.27 41.99
N GLN A 153 -10.44 -0.61 41.34
CA GLN A 153 -11.62 -1.21 41.87
C GLN A 153 -11.31 -2.30 42.95
N ASP A 154 -10.24 -3.06 42.73
CA ASP A 154 -9.80 -4.07 43.68
C ASP A 154 -9.31 -3.44 45.01
N ILE A 155 -8.63 -2.29 44.93
CA ILE A 155 -8.19 -1.54 46.13
C ILE A 155 -9.38 -1.02 46.94
N ASN A 156 -10.45 -0.54 46.29
CA ASN A 156 -11.64 -0.06 46.99
C ASN A 156 -12.46 -1.20 47.65
N CYS A 157 -12.49 -2.40 47.09
CA CYS A 157 -13.12 -3.56 47.74
C CYS A 157 -12.37 -4.03 48.98
N ILE A 158 -11.05 -3.91 49.02
CA ILE A 158 -10.23 -4.30 50.19
C ILE A 158 -10.43 -3.32 51.38
N VAL A 159 -10.56 -2.02 51.08
CA VAL A 159 -10.74 -0.99 52.12
C VAL A 159 -12.14 -1.04 52.78
N LEU A 160 -13.17 -1.47 52.05
CA LEU A 160 -14.54 -1.58 52.58
C LEU A 160 -14.80 -2.83 53.42
N ASN A 161 -13.96 -3.86 53.36
CA ASN A 161 -14.06 -5.09 54.14
C ASN A 161 -13.21 -5.09 55.43
N SER A 162 -12.58 -3.98 55.77
CA SER A 162 -11.72 -3.83 56.95
C SER A 162 -12.30 -2.88 58.04
N GLN A 163 -13.67 -2.74 58.09
CA GLN A 163 -14.39 -2.07 59.19
C GLN A 163 -15.28 -3.02 59.95
#